data_0b1e59a243e790aa797363669392fc5b
#
_entry.id   0b1e59a243e790aa797363669392fc5b
#
_cell.length_a   1.000
_cell.length_b   1.000
_cell.length_c   1.000
_cell.angle_alpha   90.00
_cell.angle_beta   90.00
_cell.angle_gamma   90.00
#
_symmetry.space_group_name_H-M   'P 1'
#
loop_
_entity.id
_entity.type
_entity.pdbx_description
1 polymer ?
#
loop_
_entity_poly.entity_id
_entity_poly.type
_entity_poly.pdbx_seq_one_letter_code
_entity_poly.pdbx_strand_id
1 'polypeptide(L)'
;MRLNRIAAYFCASVLAVAVTAPAFAESAYDGLWHVTIVTKSGNCEPTASSTLTVTDGKISAAGQNVSGSIGREGLVRVSINGAYANGQLNGNAGSGKWNGASAGIPCSGRWEAARQ
;
A
#
# COMPACT_ATOMS: atom_id res chain seq x y z
N MET A 1 -36.89 41.38 -40.48
CA MET A 1 -36.49 41.09 -40.09
C MET A 1 -36.02 40.45 -39.37
N ARG A 2 -36.01 40.22 -39.22
CA ARG A 2 -35.49 39.77 -38.73
C ARG A 2 -34.71 39.08 -38.20
N LEU A 3 -34.53 38.87 -37.94
CA LEU A 3 -33.84 38.38 -37.49
C LEU A 3 -33.21 37.75 -37.05
N ASN A 4 -33.04 37.64 -36.89
CA ASN A 4 -32.41 37.20 -36.45
C ASN A 4 -31.95 36.57 -35.87
N ARG A 5 -31.82 36.36 -35.74
CA ARG A 5 -31.28 35.89 -35.17
C ARG A 5 -30.67 35.21 -34.61
N ILE A 6 -30.49 35.01 -34.38
CA ILE A 6 -29.93 34.43 -33.87
C ILE A 6 -29.23 33.88 -33.36
N ALA A 7 -28.95 33.77 -33.13
CA ALA A 7 -28.28 33.26 -32.66
C ALA A 7 -27.62 32.77 -32.09
N ALA A 8 -27.41 32.67 -31.79
CA ALA A 8 -26.72 32.21 -31.29
C ALA A 8 -26.34 31.51 -30.72
N TYR A 9 -26.26 31.36 -30.67
CA TYR A 9 -25.83 30.77 -30.13
C TYR A 9 -25.07 30.10 -29.69
N PHE A 10 -24.89 29.97 -29.46
CA PHE A 10 -24.14 29.45 -29.07
C PHE A 10 -23.55 28.91 -28.40
N CYS A 11 -23.38 28.66 -28.10
CA CYS A 11 -22.96 28.23 -27.56
C CYS A 11 -22.30 27.76 -26.98
N ALA A 12 -22.08 27.53 -26.50
CA ALA A 12 -21.40 27.24 -25.98
C ALA A 12 -20.90 26.40 -25.56
N SER A 13 -20.70 25.97 -25.56
CA SER A 13 -20.23 25.13 -25.29
C SER A 13 -19.42 24.79 -24.52
N VAL A 14 -19.24 24.79 -23.99
CA VAL A 14 -18.54 24.58 -23.22
C VAL A 14 -18.00 23.69 -22.83
N LEU A 15 -17.62 23.31 -22.73
CA LEU A 15 -17.09 22.52 -22.42
C LEU A 15 -16.57 22.11 -21.46
N ALA A 16 -16.63 21.61 -21.08
CA ALA A 16 -16.34 21.16 -20.10
C ALA A 16 -15.33 20.55 -19.89
N VAL A 17 -14.66 20.74 -19.54
CA VAL A 17 -13.66 20.16 -19.39
C VAL A 17 -13.50 19.43 -18.35
N ALA A 18 -13.48 18.45 -18.38
CA ALA A 18 -13.31 17.64 -17.48
C ALA A 18 -12.10 17.59 -16.94
N VAL A 19 -11.82 17.97 -16.06
CA VAL A 19 -10.67 17.84 -15.59
C VAL A 19 -10.50 16.77 -14.84
N THR A 20 -9.91 15.93 -15.14
CA THR A 20 -9.66 14.89 -14.42
C THR A 20 -8.67 15.09 -13.49
N ALA A 21 -8.77 14.89 -12.43
CA ALA A 21 -7.77 14.94 -11.52
C ALA A 21 -6.85 13.92 -11.68
N PRO A 22 -5.74 14.10 -11.40
CA PRO A 22 -4.79 13.18 -11.52
C PRO A 22 -4.92 12.28 -10.49
N ALA A 23 -4.53 11.38 -10.74
CA ALA A 23 -4.61 10.49 -10.01
C ALA A 23 -3.74 10.31 -9.02
N PHE A 24 -3.55 10.89 -8.16
CA PHE A 24 -2.79 10.45 -7.18
C PHE A 24 -3.60 9.89 -6.29
N ALA A 25 -4.42 9.18 -6.54
CA ALA A 25 -5.23 8.57 -5.74
C ALA A 25 -4.62 7.84 -4.67
N GLU A 26 -5.06 7.76 -3.56
CA GLU A 26 -4.53 6.98 -2.61
C GLU A 26 -4.65 5.58 -3.01
N SER A 27 -3.81 4.75 -2.62
CA SER A 27 -3.88 3.36 -2.90
C SER A 27 -5.01 2.75 -2.10
N ALA A 28 -5.55 1.67 -2.58
CA ALA A 28 -6.64 1.01 -1.88
C ALA A 28 -6.20 0.46 -0.53
N TYR A 29 -4.89 0.42 -0.27
CA TYR A 29 -4.38 -0.18 0.93
C TYR A 29 -3.76 0.83 1.89
N ASP A 30 -3.95 2.11 1.65
CA ASP A 30 -3.40 3.12 2.53
C ASP A 30 -4.04 3.03 3.91
N GLY A 31 -3.26 3.37 4.91
CA GLY A 31 -3.73 3.38 6.28
C GLY A 31 -2.74 2.71 7.22
N LEU A 32 -3.21 2.40 8.41
CA LEU A 32 -2.38 1.72 9.41
C LEU A 32 -2.69 0.26 9.40
N TRP A 33 -1.65 -0.53 9.48
CA TRP A 33 -1.78 -1.99 9.43
C TRP A 33 -1.06 -2.60 10.64
N HIS A 34 -1.73 -3.50 11.31
CA HIS A 34 -1.15 -4.24 12.41
C HIS A 34 -0.62 -5.55 11.83
N VAL A 35 0.65 -5.80 12.00
CA VAL A 35 1.30 -6.96 11.40
C VAL A 35 1.81 -7.87 12.51
N THR A 36 1.50 -9.14 12.40
CA THR A 36 2.00 -10.16 13.31
C THR A 36 2.93 -11.07 12.54
N ILE A 37 4.11 -11.27 13.08
CA ILE A 37 5.16 -12.06 12.45
C ILE A 37 5.35 -13.32 13.27
N VAL A 38 5.36 -14.45 12.60
CA VAL A 38 5.52 -15.75 13.25
C VAL A 38 6.76 -16.42 12.69
N THR A 39 7.68 -16.82 13.57
CA THR A 39 8.90 -17.51 13.17
C THR A 39 8.62 -19.01 13.12
N LYS A 40 8.93 -19.59 11.98
CA LYS A 40 8.76 -21.03 11.80
C LYS A 40 10.08 -21.76 11.80
N SER A 41 11.14 -21.08 11.47
CA SER A 41 12.46 -21.70 11.40
C SER A 41 13.50 -20.70 11.87
N GLY A 42 14.49 -21.17 12.59
CA GLY A 42 15.53 -20.32 13.13
C GLY A 42 15.25 -19.90 14.56
N ASN A 43 16.11 -19.03 15.08
CA ASN A 43 15.99 -18.65 16.48
C ASN A 43 15.57 -17.22 16.68
N CYS A 44 14.88 -16.63 15.73
CA CYS A 44 14.28 -15.32 15.93
C CYS A 44 13.11 -15.43 16.90
N GLU A 45 12.63 -14.29 17.40
CA GLU A 45 11.50 -14.30 18.30
C GLU A 45 10.35 -15.11 17.72
N PRO A 46 9.71 -15.96 18.50
CA PRO A 46 8.64 -16.78 17.97
C PRO A 46 7.49 -15.97 17.37
N THR A 47 7.18 -14.84 17.98
CA THR A 47 6.14 -13.96 17.47
C THR A 47 6.56 -12.54 17.73
N ALA A 48 6.19 -11.65 16.88
CA ALA A 48 6.45 -10.23 17.04
C ALA A 48 5.30 -9.46 16.36
N SER A 49 5.07 -8.25 16.78
CA SER A 49 4.04 -7.41 16.20
C SER A 49 4.61 -6.06 15.87
N SER A 50 4.04 -5.42 14.89
CA SER A 50 4.48 -4.09 14.48
C SER A 50 3.32 -3.39 13.81
N THR A 51 3.33 -2.07 13.86
CA THR A 51 2.36 -1.27 13.13
C THR A 51 3.08 -0.61 11.98
N LEU A 52 2.56 -0.79 10.79
CA LEU A 52 3.12 -0.18 9.60
C LEU A 52 2.12 0.79 9.02
N THR A 53 2.63 1.80 8.37
CA THR A 53 1.81 2.80 7.69
C THR A 53 1.97 2.64 6.20
N VAL A 54 0.87 2.67 5.48
CA VAL A 54 0.91 2.64 4.02
C VAL A 54 0.38 3.98 3.54
N THR A 55 1.17 4.65 2.70
CA THR A 55 0.80 5.94 2.13
C THR A 55 1.14 5.90 0.65
N ASP A 56 0.12 6.02 -0.20
CA ASP A 56 0.31 5.97 -1.65
C ASP A 56 1.03 4.70 -2.05
N GLY A 57 0.70 3.60 -1.39
CA GLY A 57 1.30 2.31 -1.71
C GLY A 57 2.68 2.09 -1.14
N LYS A 58 3.23 3.04 -0.39
CA LYS A 58 4.56 2.88 0.18
C LYS A 58 4.47 2.56 1.65
N ILE A 59 5.30 1.66 2.10
CA ILE A 59 5.26 1.17 3.47
C ILE A 59 6.32 1.86 4.30
N SER A 60 5.95 2.30 5.48
CA SER A 60 6.88 2.94 6.40
C SER A 60 6.51 2.62 7.84
N ALA A 61 7.43 2.86 8.74
CA ALA A 61 7.18 2.72 10.17
C ALA A 61 8.12 3.65 10.91
N ALA A 62 7.60 4.30 11.93
CA ALA A 62 8.40 5.25 12.70
C ALA A 62 9.48 4.50 13.47
N GLY A 63 10.68 5.02 13.44
CA GLY A 63 11.76 4.45 14.22
C GLY A 63 12.33 3.17 13.68
N GLN A 64 11.93 2.73 12.50
CA GLN A 64 12.44 1.50 11.93
C GLN A 64 12.91 1.74 10.51
N ASN A 65 13.84 0.92 10.07
CA ASN A 65 14.34 1.03 8.72
C ASN A 65 13.46 0.15 7.83
N VAL A 66 12.41 0.76 7.28
CA VAL A 66 11.43 0.05 6.48
C VAL A 66 11.39 0.63 5.09
N SER A 67 11.41 -0.22 4.10
CA SER A 67 11.31 0.20 2.72
C SER A 67 10.51 -0.82 1.96
N GLY A 68 9.45 -0.43 1.32
CA GLY A 68 8.65 -1.37 0.58
C GLY A 68 7.45 -0.73 -0.06
N SER A 69 6.72 -1.54 -0.79
CA SER A 69 5.56 -1.05 -1.50
C SER A 69 4.49 -2.11 -1.65
N ILE A 70 3.29 -1.67 -1.93
CA ILE A 70 2.16 -2.53 -2.19
C ILE A 70 1.66 -2.17 -3.57
N GLY A 71 1.61 -3.16 -4.43
CA GLY A 71 1.13 -2.97 -5.80
C GLY A 71 -0.37 -2.81 -5.84
N ARG A 72 -0.87 -2.45 -7.03
CA ARG A 72 -2.29 -2.18 -7.15
C ARG A 72 -3.12 -3.37 -6.82
N GLU A 73 -2.62 -4.55 -7.01
CA GLU A 73 -3.39 -5.74 -6.72
C GLU A 73 -3.11 -6.31 -5.35
N GLY A 74 -2.44 -5.54 -4.50
CA GLY A 74 -2.18 -5.98 -3.14
C GLY A 74 -0.89 -6.74 -2.95
N LEU A 75 -0.03 -6.80 -3.95
CA LEU A 75 1.20 -7.54 -3.84
C LEU A 75 2.17 -6.77 -2.96
N VAL A 76 2.66 -7.39 -1.92
CA VAL A 76 3.51 -6.75 -0.92
C VAL A 76 4.95 -7.18 -1.08
N ARG A 77 5.85 -6.20 -1.06
CA ARG A 77 7.28 -6.45 -1.00
C ARG A 77 7.87 -5.43 -0.06
N VAL A 78 8.50 -5.88 0.98
CA VAL A 78 8.99 -4.96 2.00
C VAL A 78 10.27 -5.49 2.65
N SER A 79 11.13 -4.57 3.02
CA SER A 79 12.33 -4.85 3.77
C SER A 79 12.19 -4.13 5.10
N ILE A 80 12.35 -4.83 6.21
CA ILE A 80 12.22 -4.27 7.53
C ILE A 80 13.45 -4.65 8.32
N ASN A 81 14.27 -3.67 8.65
CA ASN A 81 15.48 -3.88 9.45
C ASN A 81 16.33 -5.03 8.92
N GLY A 82 16.37 -5.16 7.60
CA GLY A 82 17.22 -6.20 6.99
C GLY A 82 16.50 -7.49 6.68
N ALA A 83 15.31 -7.69 7.18
CA ALA A 83 14.53 -8.86 6.82
C ALA A 83 13.66 -8.54 5.62
N TYR A 84 13.30 -9.55 4.87
CA TYR A 84 12.48 -9.35 3.69
C TYR A 84 11.16 -10.08 3.84
N ALA A 85 10.10 -9.45 3.39
CA ALA A 85 8.78 -10.06 3.43
C ALA A 85 8.07 -9.83 2.12
N ASN A 86 7.22 -10.77 1.74
CA ASN A 86 6.39 -10.60 0.58
C ASN A 86 5.08 -11.32 0.82
N GLY A 87 4.08 -10.95 0.09
CA GLY A 87 2.76 -11.55 0.27
C GLY A 87 1.69 -10.78 -0.45
N GLN A 88 0.49 -10.90 0.06
CA GLN A 88 -0.68 -10.38 -0.63
C GLN A 88 -1.64 -9.78 0.36
N LEU A 89 -2.13 -8.59 0.06
CA LEU A 89 -3.24 -7.98 0.79
C LEU A 89 -4.52 -8.18 -0.01
N ASN A 90 -5.61 -8.34 0.71
CA ASN A 90 -6.89 -8.50 0.08
C ASN A 90 -7.90 -7.83 1.00
N GLY A 91 -8.40 -6.69 0.60
CA GLY A 91 -9.30 -5.92 1.46
C GLY A 91 -8.56 -5.39 2.67
N ASN A 92 -9.02 -5.74 3.85
CA ASN A 92 -8.42 -5.24 5.09
C ASN A 92 -7.53 -6.25 5.77
N ALA A 93 -7.11 -7.28 5.06
CA ALA A 93 -6.28 -8.33 5.64
C ALA A 93 -5.20 -8.75 4.65
N GLY A 94 -4.19 -9.40 5.14
CA GLY A 94 -3.16 -9.93 4.27
C GLY A 94 -2.29 -10.93 4.96
N SER A 95 -1.44 -11.57 4.19
CA SER A 95 -0.53 -12.57 4.72
C SER A 95 0.60 -12.81 3.75
N GLY A 96 1.63 -13.45 4.22
CA GLY A 96 2.75 -13.78 3.37
C GLY A 96 3.85 -14.46 4.13
N LYS A 97 5.04 -14.41 3.57
CA LYS A 97 6.22 -15.06 4.13
C LYS A 97 7.31 -14.03 4.34
N TRP A 98 8.21 -14.34 5.24
CA TRP A 98 9.35 -13.48 5.50
C TRP A 98 10.59 -14.33 5.78
N ASN A 99 11.75 -13.69 5.60
CA ASN A 99 12.98 -14.32 5.98
C ASN A 99 13.94 -13.23 6.46
N GLY A 100 14.82 -13.61 7.35
CA GLY A 100 15.78 -12.69 7.95
C GLY A 100 16.83 -13.49 8.68
N ALA A 101 17.41 -12.91 9.71
CA ALA A 101 18.44 -13.58 10.47
C ALA A 101 18.53 -12.99 11.88
N SER A 102 19.05 -13.79 12.80
CA SER A 102 19.35 -13.34 14.15
C SER A 102 20.74 -13.83 14.45
N ALA A 103 21.66 -12.89 14.73
CA ALA A 103 23.04 -13.20 15.01
C ALA A 103 23.66 -14.10 13.93
N GLY A 104 23.32 -13.83 12.68
CA GLY A 104 23.87 -14.60 11.56
C GLY A 104 23.15 -15.90 11.29
N ILE A 105 22.16 -16.27 12.08
CA ILE A 105 21.44 -17.51 11.88
C ILE A 105 20.16 -17.21 11.12
N PRO A 106 19.92 -17.87 9.98
CA PRO A 106 18.73 -17.57 9.19
C PRO A 106 17.44 -17.90 9.92
N CYS A 107 16.47 -17.05 9.73
CA CYS A 107 15.12 -17.24 10.27
C CYS A 107 14.13 -17.08 9.14
N SER A 108 13.01 -17.74 9.25
CA SER A 108 11.94 -17.55 8.28
C SER A 108 10.61 -17.89 8.93
N GLY A 109 9.54 -17.48 8.26
CA GLY A 109 8.22 -17.76 8.76
C GLY A 109 7.17 -17.08 7.93
N ARG A 110 6.08 -16.72 8.58
CA ARG A 110 4.99 -16.08 7.87
C ARG A 110 4.54 -14.85 8.64
N TRP A 111 3.74 -14.05 8.01
CA TRP A 111 3.16 -12.87 8.64
C TRP A 111 1.70 -12.77 8.26
N GLU A 112 0.97 -12.09 9.11
CA GLU A 112 -0.41 -11.76 8.87
C GLU A 112 -0.61 -10.30 9.18
N ALA A 113 -1.50 -9.65 8.50
CA ALA A 113 -1.75 -8.24 8.70
C ALA A 113 -3.23 -7.93 8.67
N ALA A 114 -3.63 -6.95 9.44
CA ALA A 114 -4.99 -6.46 9.45
C ALA A 114 -4.97 -4.95 9.49
N ARG A 115 -5.82 -4.32 8.70
CA ARG A 115 -5.88 -2.87 8.71
C ARG A 115 -6.58 -2.41 9.96
N GLN A 116 -6.05 -1.40 10.58
CA GLN A 116 -6.64 -0.86 11.79
C GLN A 116 -7.73 0.15 11.47
#